data_e4e63ea03a65ae7930e983d115ffba8e
#
_entry.id   e4e63ea03a65ae7930e983d115ffba8e
#
_cell.length_a   1.000
_cell.length_b   1.000
_cell.length_c   1.000
_cell.angle_alpha   90.00
_cell.angle_beta   90.00
_cell.angle_gamma   90.00
#
_symmetry.space_group_name_H-M   'P 1'
#
loop_
_entity.id
_entity.type
_entity.pdbx_description
1 polymer ?
#
loop_
_entity_poly.entity_id
_entity_poly.type
_entity_poly.pdbx_seq_one_letter_code
_entity_poly.pdbx_strand_id
1 'polypeptide(L)'
;TLWTEDNEEASFFKGDKVAFFTSATSSATAGNVQNFEFQRVGMTLAVRPSITPYNDVDMIINIIISQLTSEEENTQPVRTEMETKTNMIIEDGQTIMLGGILFEQDRVVNRGVPLLSDIPLLGLLFSHTDVVAANNELLVFITPYVIDEPEKTTPATKEQIDIGKKKLDEIRQGLDATMEKLKK
;
A
#
# COMPACT_ATOMS: atom_id res chain seq x y z
N THR A 1 3.83 -3.33 12.61
CA THR A 1 3.19 -3.61 13.92
C THR A 1 2.26 -2.48 14.26
N LEU A 2 1.05 -2.78 14.68
CA LEU A 2 0.04 -1.83 15.11
C LEU A 2 -0.26 -2.10 16.59
N TRP A 3 -0.28 -1.06 17.40
CA TRP A 3 -0.56 -1.13 18.82
C TRP A 3 -1.87 -0.43 19.12
N THR A 4 -2.69 -1.04 19.98
CA THR A 4 -3.94 -0.46 20.42
C THR A 4 -4.30 -0.98 21.81
N GLU A 5 -5.18 -0.27 22.49
CA GLU A 5 -5.75 -0.67 23.77
C GLU A 5 -6.99 -1.55 23.55
N ASP A 6 -7.44 -2.24 24.61
CA ASP A 6 -8.66 -3.03 24.58
C ASP A 6 -9.87 -2.15 24.19
N ASN A 7 -10.69 -2.62 23.25
CA ASN A 7 -11.85 -1.92 22.68
C ASN A 7 -11.56 -0.61 21.92
N GLU A 8 -10.28 -0.23 21.72
CA GLU A 8 -9.91 0.97 20.96
C GLU A 8 -9.57 0.62 19.51
N GLU A 9 -10.07 1.45 18.58
CA GLU A 9 -9.77 1.27 17.16
C GLU A 9 -8.42 1.89 16.79
N ALA A 10 -7.53 1.08 16.24
CA ALA A 10 -6.31 1.55 15.62
C ALA A 10 -6.36 1.41 14.11
N SER A 11 -5.84 2.40 13.40
CA SER A 11 -5.76 2.38 11.95
C SER A 11 -4.37 2.70 11.44
N PHE A 12 -4.01 2.05 10.34
CA PHE A 12 -2.74 2.23 9.65
C PHE A 12 -3.00 2.44 8.17
N PHE A 13 -2.38 3.46 7.59
CA PHE A 13 -2.42 3.73 6.16
C PHE A 13 -1.02 3.69 5.57
N LYS A 14 -0.84 2.97 4.47
CA LYS A 14 0.37 2.97 3.65
C LYS A 14 0.00 3.15 2.19
N GLY A 15 0.45 4.25 1.58
CA GLY A 15 0.15 4.56 0.19
C GLY A 15 0.46 6.01 -0.13
N ASP A 16 -0.02 6.43 -1.29
CA ASP A 16 0.17 7.76 -1.84
C ASP A 16 -1.14 8.57 -1.82
N LYS A 17 -1.00 9.89 -1.83
CA LYS A 17 -2.12 10.80 -2.10
C LYS A 17 -2.03 11.24 -3.54
N VAL A 18 -3.04 10.92 -4.32
CA VAL A 18 -3.10 11.20 -5.76
C VAL A 18 -4.14 12.26 -6.02
N ALA A 19 -3.80 13.24 -6.85
CA ALA A 19 -4.70 14.30 -7.27
C ALA A 19 -5.60 13.82 -8.41
N PHE A 20 -6.90 13.86 -8.19
CA PHE A 20 -7.92 13.60 -9.19
C PHE A 20 -8.51 14.94 -9.66
N PHE A 21 -8.61 15.10 -10.97
CA PHE A 21 -9.22 16.30 -11.54
C PHE A 21 -10.74 16.25 -11.32
N THR A 22 -11.30 17.30 -10.74
CA THR A 22 -12.74 17.34 -10.40
C THR A 22 -13.50 18.24 -11.36
N SER A 23 -12.97 19.43 -11.67
CA SER A 23 -13.64 20.37 -12.57
C SER A 23 -12.68 21.42 -13.10
N ALA A 24 -12.98 21.95 -14.28
CA ALA A 24 -12.38 23.17 -14.80
C ALA A 24 -13.45 24.26 -14.91
N THR A 25 -13.17 25.41 -14.35
CA THR A 25 -14.02 26.60 -14.52
C THR A 25 -13.27 27.62 -15.36
N SER A 26 -13.83 27.94 -16.53
CA SER A 26 -13.29 28.97 -17.41
C SER A 26 -14.08 30.25 -17.17
N SER A 27 -13.38 31.32 -16.73
CA SER A 27 -13.96 32.64 -16.56
C SER A 27 -13.20 33.63 -17.41
N ALA A 28 -13.94 34.52 -18.09
CA ALA A 28 -13.35 35.57 -18.94
C ALA A 28 -12.45 36.55 -18.16
N THR A 29 -12.61 36.62 -16.82
CA THR A 29 -11.86 37.56 -15.95
C THR A 29 -10.78 36.87 -15.13
N ALA A 30 -10.92 35.56 -14.80
CA ALA A 30 -10.02 34.82 -13.89
C ALA A 30 -9.17 33.74 -14.60
N GLY A 31 -9.34 33.54 -15.91
CA GLY A 31 -8.65 32.47 -16.65
C GLY A 31 -9.23 31.07 -16.37
N ASN A 32 -8.46 30.05 -16.70
CA ASN A 32 -8.83 28.65 -16.44
C ASN A 32 -8.37 28.24 -15.06
N VAL A 33 -9.33 27.93 -14.18
CA VAL A 33 -9.09 27.36 -12.85
C VAL A 33 -9.41 25.87 -12.90
N GLN A 34 -8.42 25.04 -12.56
CA GLN A 34 -8.58 23.59 -12.45
C GLN A 34 -8.65 23.20 -10.97
N ASN A 35 -9.67 22.43 -10.60
CA ASN A 35 -9.85 21.94 -9.25
C ASN A 35 -9.43 20.48 -9.18
N PHE A 36 -8.65 20.15 -8.15
CA PHE A 36 -8.17 18.80 -7.86
C PHE A 36 -8.62 18.36 -6.48
N GLU A 37 -9.01 17.10 -6.37
CA GLU A 37 -9.29 16.42 -5.11
C GLU A 37 -8.18 15.39 -4.85
N PHE A 38 -7.61 15.40 -3.64
CA PHE A 38 -6.59 14.44 -3.25
C PHE A 38 -7.21 13.21 -2.60
N GLN A 39 -7.08 12.06 -3.23
CA GLN A 39 -7.56 10.80 -2.71
C GLN A 39 -6.39 9.90 -2.29
N ARG A 40 -6.61 9.08 -1.25
CA ARG A 40 -5.64 8.11 -0.77
C ARG A 40 -5.68 6.87 -1.64
N VAL A 41 -4.52 6.41 -2.12
CA VAL A 41 -4.35 5.19 -2.90
C VAL A 41 -3.30 4.34 -2.21
N GLY A 42 -3.65 3.10 -1.87
CA GLY A 42 -2.79 2.19 -1.13
C GLY A 42 -3.60 1.29 -0.22
N MET A 43 -3.03 0.88 0.90
CA MET A 43 -3.63 -0.03 1.85
C MET A 43 -3.98 0.70 3.15
N THR A 44 -5.21 0.57 3.59
CA THR A 44 -5.69 0.97 4.91
C THR A 44 -6.08 -0.28 5.69
N LEU A 45 -5.57 -0.41 6.90
CA LEU A 45 -5.96 -1.42 7.87
C LEU A 45 -6.54 -0.71 9.10
N ALA A 46 -7.75 -1.06 9.49
CA ALA A 46 -8.36 -0.65 10.75
C ALA A 46 -8.70 -1.90 11.55
N VAL A 47 -8.33 -1.91 12.82
CA VAL A 47 -8.54 -3.04 13.73
C VAL A 47 -9.07 -2.52 15.06
N ARG A 48 -10.14 -3.15 15.55
CA ARG A 48 -10.66 -2.95 16.90
C ARG A 48 -10.62 -4.30 17.61
N PRO A 49 -9.66 -4.53 18.53
CA PRO A 49 -9.62 -5.73 19.33
C PRO A 49 -10.48 -5.62 20.58
N SER A 50 -10.94 -6.75 21.10
CA SER A 50 -11.53 -6.88 22.44
C SER A 50 -11.03 -8.15 23.08
N ILE A 51 -10.47 -8.05 24.29
CA ILE A 51 -9.91 -9.19 25.00
C ILE A 51 -11.03 -9.95 25.71
N THR A 52 -11.16 -11.24 25.44
CA THR A 52 -12.13 -12.12 26.08
C THR A 52 -11.65 -12.58 27.46
N PRO A 53 -12.54 -13.06 28.35
CA PRO A 53 -12.12 -13.62 29.63
C PRO A 53 -11.22 -14.86 29.54
N TYR A 54 -11.15 -15.48 28.36
CA TYR A 54 -10.30 -16.66 28.08
C TYR A 54 -8.94 -16.29 27.50
N ASN A 55 -8.60 -14.98 27.44
CA ASN A 55 -7.39 -14.46 26.84
C ASN A 55 -7.32 -14.61 25.32
N ASP A 56 -8.44 -14.83 24.66
CA ASP A 56 -8.58 -14.76 23.22
C ASP A 56 -8.86 -13.29 22.81
N VAL A 57 -8.55 -12.94 21.57
CA VAL A 57 -8.78 -11.61 21.04
C VAL A 57 -9.91 -11.64 20.01
N ASP A 58 -11.06 -11.04 20.34
CA ASP A 58 -12.14 -10.76 19.39
C ASP A 58 -11.79 -9.51 18.62
N MET A 59 -11.63 -9.63 17.29
CA MET A 59 -11.16 -8.54 16.44
C MET A 59 -12.17 -8.21 15.35
N ILE A 60 -12.54 -6.95 15.26
CA ILE A 60 -13.19 -6.38 14.09
C ILE A 60 -12.11 -5.77 13.21
N ILE A 61 -11.98 -6.32 11.99
CA ILE A 61 -10.92 -5.94 11.05
C ILE A 61 -11.56 -5.37 9.79
N ASN A 62 -11.10 -4.22 9.35
CA ASN A 62 -11.44 -3.61 8.07
C ASN A 62 -10.16 -3.34 7.27
N ILE A 63 -10.07 -3.92 6.07
CA ILE A 63 -8.95 -3.75 5.15
C ILE A 63 -9.49 -3.13 3.87
N ILE A 64 -8.90 -2.01 3.48
CA ILE A 64 -9.18 -1.34 2.21
C ILE A 64 -7.88 -1.32 1.42
N ILE A 65 -7.91 -1.88 0.22
CA ILE A 65 -6.79 -1.88 -0.72
C ILE A 65 -7.23 -1.17 -1.97
N SER A 66 -6.52 -0.12 -2.35
CA SER A 66 -6.77 0.64 -3.57
C SER A 66 -5.51 0.76 -4.41
N GLN A 67 -5.68 0.69 -5.72
CA GLN A 67 -4.61 0.87 -6.70
C GLN A 67 -5.08 1.71 -7.86
N LEU A 68 -4.13 2.36 -8.53
CA LEU A 68 -4.40 3.08 -9.77
C LEU A 68 -4.28 2.12 -10.95
N THR A 69 -5.27 2.19 -11.82
CA THR A 69 -5.20 1.57 -13.14
C THR A 69 -5.02 2.69 -14.15
N SER A 70 -3.93 2.66 -14.91
CA SER A 70 -3.71 3.61 -15.99
C SER A 70 -4.44 3.10 -17.23
N GLU A 71 -5.61 3.64 -17.52
CA GLU A 71 -6.19 3.54 -18.85
C GLU A 71 -5.70 4.73 -19.68
N GLU A 72 -5.01 4.45 -20.78
CA GLU A 72 -4.38 5.47 -21.63
C GLU A 72 -5.39 6.36 -22.41
N GLU A 73 -6.66 6.06 -22.36
CA GLU A 73 -7.67 6.70 -23.23
C GLU A 73 -8.35 7.94 -22.64
N ASN A 74 -8.18 8.21 -21.33
CA ASN A 74 -8.73 9.42 -20.71
C ASN A 74 -7.76 9.94 -19.64
N THR A 75 -7.55 11.24 -19.62
CA THR A 75 -6.61 12.00 -18.81
C THR A 75 -6.78 11.84 -17.27
N GLN A 76 -7.66 10.96 -16.81
CA GLN A 76 -7.93 10.72 -15.40
C GLN A 76 -7.53 9.29 -15.00
N PRO A 77 -6.78 9.14 -13.90
CA PRO A 77 -6.49 7.82 -13.37
C PRO A 77 -7.76 7.16 -12.82
N VAL A 78 -7.95 5.87 -13.09
CA VAL A 78 -9.01 5.06 -12.51
C VAL A 78 -8.49 4.42 -11.24
N ARG A 79 -9.23 4.55 -10.12
CA ARG A 79 -8.91 3.90 -8.86
C ARG A 79 -9.78 2.65 -8.70
N THR A 80 -9.14 1.51 -8.59
CA THR A 80 -9.79 0.26 -8.19
C THR A 80 -9.65 0.11 -6.68
N GLU A 81 -10.75 -0.22 -5.99
CA GLU A 81 -10.78 -0.38 -4.54
C GLU A 81 -11.41 -1.72 -4.18
N MET A 82 -10.79 -2.40 -3.21
CA MET A 82 -11.32 -3.59 -2.57
C MET A 82 -11.41 -3.37 -1.08
N GLU A 83 -12.58 -3.62 -0.52
CA GLU A 83 -12.82 -3.56 0.92
C GLU A 83 -13.19 -4.94 1.46
N THR A 84 -12.57 -5.33 2.57
CA THR A 84 -12.89 -6.54 3.31
C THR A 84 -13.11 -6.20 4.76
N LYS A 85 -14.30 -6.51 5.27
CA LYS A 85 -14.64 -6.36 6.69
C LYS A 85 -14.97 -7.72 7.28
N THR A 86 -14.33 -8.07 8.37
CA THR A 86 -14.52 -9.35 9.05
C THR A 86 -14.47 -9.19 10.56
N ASN A 87 -15.15 -10.10 11.26
CA ASN A 87 -15.08 -10.25 12.71
C ASN A 87 -14.66 -11.69 13.02
N MET A 88 -13.68 -11.86 13.92
CA MET A 88 -13.17 -13.17 14.31
C MET A 88 -12.53 -13.17 15.69
N ILE A 89 -12.56 -14.32 16.34
CA ILE A 89 -11.88 -14.55 17.61
C ILE A 89 -10.64 -15.38 17.32
N ILE A 90 -9.49 -14.92 17.82
CA ILE A 90 -8.19 -15.56 17.60
C ILE A 90 -7.49 -15.71 18.95
N GLU A 91 -6.86 -16.86 19.18
CA GLU A 91 -6.04 -17.10 20.36
C GLU A 91 -4.81 -16.18 20.38
N ASP A 92 -4.35 -15.79 21.56
CA ASP A 92 -3.13 -14.98 21.72
C ASP A 92 -1.93 -15.66 21.05
N GLY A 93 -1.22 -14.91 20.18
CA GLY A 93 -0.06 -15.40 19.44
C GLY A 93 -0.36 -16.30 18.23
N GLN A 94 -1.62 -16.65 17.96
CA GLN A 94 -1.99 -17.44 16.79
C GLN A 94 -2.05 -16.59 15.53
N THR A 95 -1.50 -17.12 14.43
CA THR A 95 -1.57 -16.48 13.11
C THR A 95 -2.73 -17.02 12.30
N ILE A 96 -3.57 -16.15 11.81
CA ILE A 96 -4.66 -16.52 10.89
C ILE A 96 -4.52 -15.77 9.56
N MET A 97 -4.95 -16.42 8.49
CA MET A 97 -5.06 -15.81 7.17
C MET A 97 -6.45 -15.19 7.02
N LEU A 98 -6.51 -13.89 6.80
CA LEU A 98 -7.75 -13.14 6.60
C LEU A 98 -8.30 -13.29 5.17
N GLY A 99 -7.42 -13.47 4.21
CA GLY A 99 -7.75 -13.59 2.81
C GLY A 99 -6.60 -13.21 1.91
N GLY A 100 -6.85 -13.29 0.61
CA GLY A 100 -5.87 -12.91 -0.40
C GLY A 100 -6.54 -12.43 -1.66
N ILE A 101 -5.79 -11.75 -2.49
CA ILE A 101 -6.20 -11.23 -3.78
C ILE A 101 -5.17 -11.63 -4.79
N LEU A 102 -5.63 -12.17 -5.91
CA LEU A 102 -4.82 -12.42 -7.09
C LEU A 102 -5.12 -11.33 -8.13
N PHE A 103 -4.10 -10.58 -8.50
CA PHE A 103 -4.16 -9.63 -9.60
C PHE A 103 -3.48 -10.23 -10.82
N GLU A 104 -4.24 -10.48 -11.85
CA GLU A 104 -3.71 -10.87 -13.15
C GLU A 104 -3.64 -9.60 -14.02
N GLN A 105 -2.46 -9.28 -14.50
CA GLN A 105 -2.23 -8.15 -15.38
C GLN A 105 -1.47 -8.63 -16.61
N ASP A 106 -2.16 -8.70 -17.73
CA ASP A 106 -1.55 -8.96 -19.01
C ASP A 106 -1.09 -7.65 -19.65
N ARG A 107 0.19 -7.55 -19.93
CA ARG A 107 0.77 -6.43 -20.65
C ARG A 107 1.23 -6.90 -22.02
N VAL A 108 0.59 -6.39 -23.05
CA VAL A 108 1.04 -6.60 -24.42
C VAL A 108 2.06 -5.52 -24.79
N VAL A 109 3.28 -5.93 -25.05
CA VAL A 109 4.36 -5.04 -25.50
C VAL A 109 4.65 -5.32 -26.95
N ASN A 110 4.25 -4.41 -27.82
CA ASN A 110 4.59 -4.48 -29.25
C ASN A 110 5.93 -3.80 -29.49
N ARG A 111 6.88 -4.56 -29.97
CA ARG A 111 8.18 -4.05 -30.40
C ARG A 111 8.29 -4.21 -31.92
N GLY A 112 8.50 -3.09 -32.61
CA GLY A 112 8.68 -3.10 -34.07
C GLY A 112 9.72 -2.08 -34.50
N VAL A 113 10.32 -2.31 -35.67
CA VAL A 113 11.21 -1.34 -36.28
C VAL A 113 10.31 -0.27 -36.93
N PRO A 114 10.43 1.03 -36.54
CA PRO A 114 9.63 2.09 -37.11
C PRO A 114 9.70 2.10 -38.65
N LEU A 115 8.60 2.36 -39.31
CA LEU A 115 8.42 2.35 -40.79
C LEU A 115 8.36 0.95 -41.41
N LEU A 116 9.10 -0.04 -40.93
CA LEU A 116 9.11 -1.42 -41.48
C LEU A 116 7.98 -2.27 -40.89
N SER A 117 7.63 -2.02 -39.63
CA SER A 117 6.49 -2.70 -38.99
C SER A 117 5.11 -2.28 -39.55
N ASP A 118 5.03 -1.11 -40.19
CA ASP A 118 3.76 -0.58 -40.74
C ASP A 118 3.47 -1.04 -42.16
N ILE A 119 4.38 -1.76 -42.78
CA ILE A 119 4.20 -2.26 -44.14
C ILE A 119 3.36 -3.55 -44.11
N PRO A 120 2.20 -3.59 -44.81
CA PRO A 120 1.39 -4.79 -44.91
C PRO A 120 2.19 -5.95 -45.49
N LEU A 121 2.08 -7.15 -44.87
CA LEU A 121 2.80 -8.39 -45.21
C LEU A 121 4.28 -8.41 -44.69
N LEU A 122 5.04 -7.34 -44.79
CA LEU A 122 6.41 -7.28 -44.29
C LEU A 122 6.49 -6.96 -42.80
N GLY A 123 5.50 -6.26 -42.25
CA GLY A 123 5.45 -5.91 -40.82
C GLY A 123 5.54 -7.11 -39.87
N LEU A 124 5.01 -8.27 -40.29
CA LEU A 124 5.11 -9.52 -39.52
C LEU A 124 6.56 -10.02 -39.31
N LEU A 125 7.48 -9.67 -40.20
CA LEU A 125 8.89 -10.02 -40.09
C LEU A 125 9.69 -9.02 -39.22
N PHE A 126 9.16 -7.81 -39.03
CA PHE A 126 9.82 -6.71 -38.32
C PHE A 126 9.09 -6.25 -37.07
N SER A 127 8.05 -6.96 -36.65
CA SER A 127 7.32 -6.75 -35.40
C SER A 127 7.39 -8.00 -34.52
N HIS A 128 7.54 -7.78 -33.22
CA HIS A 128 7.47 -8.81 -32.21
C HIS A 128 6.49 -8.38 -31.10
N THR A 129 5.53 -9.24 -30.82
CA THR A 129 4.57 -9.00 -29.76
C THR A 129 4.90 -9.89 -28.57
N ASP A 130 5.32 -9.28 -27.49
CA ASP A 130 5.55 -9.95 -26.21
C ASP A 130 4.29 -9.79 -25.35
N VAL A 131 3.71 -10.90 -24.92
CA VAL A 131 2.67 -10.89 -23.89
C VAL A 131 3.36 -11.21 -22.56
N VAL A 132 3.47 -10.22 -21.68
CA VAL A 132 4.03 -10.38 -20.34
C VAL A 132 2.85 -10.48 -19.37
N ALA A 133 2.57 -11.69 -18.89
CA ALA A 133 1.61 -11.90 -17.81
C ALA A 133 2.32 -11.63 -16.47
N ALA A 134 1.81 -10.68 -15.70
CA ALA A 134 2.27 -10.42 -14.35
C ALA A 134 1.16 -10.77 -13.36
N ASN A 135 1.38 -11.83 -12.59
CA ASN A 135 0.46 -12.23 -11.53
C ASN A 135 1.01 -11.70 -10.21
N ASN A 136 0.25 -10.83 -9.56
CA ASN A 136 0.56 -10.33 -8.23
C ASN A 136 -0.43 -10.93 -7.24
N GLU A 137 0.08 -11.60 -6.21
CA GLU A 137 -0.71 -12.17 -5.14
C GLU A 137 -0.46 -11.40 -3.86
N LEU A 138 -1.53 -10.98 -3.20
CA LEU A 138 -1.49 -10.36 -1.88
C LEU A 138 -2.20 -11.27 -0.90
N LEU A 139 -1.47 -11.78 0.10
CA LEU A 139 -2.01 -12.54 1.22
C LEU A 139 -1.92 -11.71 2.49
N VAL A 140 -2.99 -11.67 3.26
CA VAL A 140 -3.06 -10.91 4.52
C VAL A 140 -3.14 -11.89 5.68
N PHE A 141 -2.15 -11.82 6.56
CA PHE A 141 -2.08 -12.57 7.80
C PHE A 141 -2.13 -11.61 8.98
N ILE A 142 -2.76 -12.02 10.05
CA ILE A 142 -2.78 -11.29 11.31
C ILE A 142 -2.43 -12.22 12.47
N THR A 143 -1.68 -11.67 13.43
CA THR A 143 -1.27 -12.36 14.66
C THR A 143 -1.46 -11.36 15.80
N PRO A 144 -2.46 -11.53 16.67
CA PRO A 144 -2.62 -10.71 17.86
C PRO A 144 -1.63 -11.14 18.94
N TYR A 145 -1.22 -10.17 19.76
CA TYR A 145 -0.47 -10.42 21.00
C TYR A 145 -1.08 -9.58 22.11
N VAL A 146 -1.51 -10.24 23.17
CA VAL A 146 -2.01 -9.57 24.39
C VAL A 146 -0.82 -9.25 25.31
N ILE A 147 -0.75 -8.01 25.76
CA ILE A 147 0.28 -7.55 26.67
C ILE A 147 -0.38 -7.02 27.93
N ASP A 148 -0.36 -7.80 29.00
CA ASP A 148 -1.00 -7.47 30.27
C ASP A 148 -0.23 -6.38 31.05
N GLU A 149 1.12 -6.33 30.90
CA GLU A 149 1.96 -5.34 31.54
C GLU A 149 2.94 -4.72 30.52
N PRO A 150 3.10 -3.38 30.47
CA PRO A 150 4.02 -2.71 29.54
C PRO A 150 5.48 -3.15 29.70
N GLU A 151 5.87 -3.65 30.86
CA GLU A 151 7.24 -4.12 31.16
C GLU A 151 7.53 -5.53 30.63
N LYS A 152 6.52 -6.35 30.37
CA LYS A 152 6.68 -7.70 29.79
C LYS A 152 6.64 -7.65 28.26
N THR A 153 7.56 -6.90 27.69
CA THR A 153 7.70 -6.82 26.25
C THR A 153 8.10 -8.19 25.69
N THR A 154 7.29 -8.76 24.79
CA THR A 154 7.57 -10.01 24.09
C THR A 154 8.94 -9.97 23.40
N PRO A 155 9.70 -11.08 23.31
CA PRO A 155 11.01 -11.12 22.63
C PRO A 155 11.00 -10.48 21.23
N ALA A 156 9.95 -10.73 20.46
CA ALA A 156 9.77 -10.15 19.13
C ALA A 156 9.65 -8.62 19.14
N THR A 157 9.02 -8.04 20.16
CA THR A 157 8.88 -6.59 20.31
C THR A 157 10.21 -5.96 20.76
N LYS A 158 10.98 -6.62 21.63
CA LYS A 158 12.33 -6.18 22.00
C LYS A 158 13.24 -6.13 20.80
N GLU A 159 13.22 -7.18 19.98
CA GLU A 159 14.00 -7.23 18.74
C GLU A 159 13.64 -6.10 17.77
N GLN A 160 12.35 -5.80 17.60
CA GLN A 160 11.90 -4.69 16.73
C GLN A 160 12.30 -3.32 17.29
N ILE A 161 12.25 -3.14 18.62
CA ILE A 161 12.70 -1.91 19.29
C ILE A 161 14.21 -1.76 19.12
N ASP A 162 14.98 -2.83 19.27
CA ASP A 162 16.44 -2.80 19.12
C ASP A 162 16.86 -2.54 17.66
N ILE A 163 16.16 -3.12 16.68
CA ILE A 163 16.34 -2.81 15.25
C ILE A 163 16.02 -1.34 14.97
N GLY A 164 14.94 -0.83 15.55
CA GLY A 164 14.55 0.58 15.43
C GLY A 164 15.59 1.53 16.02
N LYS A 165 16.11 1.24 17.21
CA LYS A 165 17.18 2.02 17.86
C LYS A 165 18.47 2.00 17.03
N LYS A 166 18.89 0.82 16.56
CA LYS A 166 20.08 0.67 15.71
C LYS A 166 19.99 1.49 14.43
N LYS A 167 18.84 1.45 13.74
CA LYS A 167 18.60 2.29 12.56
C LYS A 167 18.63 3.79 12.88
N LEU A 168 18.09 4.19 14.04
CA LEU A 168 18.09 5.59 14.46
C LEU A 168 19.53 6.08 14.72
N ASP A 169 20.37 5.26 15.35
CA ASP A 169 21.77 5.59 15.60
C ASP A 169 22.59 5.67 14.30
N GLU A 170 22.33 4.77 13.34
CA GLU A 170 22.96 4.83 12.01
C GLU A 170 22.60 6.12 11.24
N ILE A 171 21.32 6.53 11.30
CA ILE A 171 20.85 7.78 10.68
C ILE A 171 21.52 8.98 11.37
N ARG A 172 21.63 8.98 12.70
CA ARG A 172 22.23 10.06 13.47
C ARG A 172 23.72 10.22 13.14
N GLN A 173 24.46 9.12 13.09
CA GLN A 173 25.87 9.13 12.66
C GLN A 173 26.05 9.62 11.21
N GLY A 174 25.17 9.23 10.31
CA GLY A 174 25.16 9.71 8.92
C GLY A 174 24.88 11.22 8.82
N LEU A 175 23.97 11.74 9.63
CA LEU A 175 23.67 13.18 9.71
C LEU A 175 24.87 13.97 10.27
N ASP A 176 25.49 13.49 11.35
CA ASP A 176 26.63 14.15 11.97
C ASP A 176 27.83 14.21 11.00
N ALA A 177 28.10 13.12 10.27
CA ALA A 177 29.13 13.07 9.25
C ALA A 177 28.87 14.01 8.06
N THR A 178 27.60 14.20 7.69
CA THR A 178 27.21 15.12 6.64
C THR A 178 27.31 16.58 7.09
N MET A 179 26.93 16.88 8.31
CA MET A 179 27.07 18.21 8.90
C MET A 179 28.52 18.62 9.09
N GLU A 180 29.43 17.69 9.38
CA GLU A 180 30.88 17.96 9.46
C GLU A 180 31.47 18.28 8.10
N LYS A 181 31.00 17.64 7.02
CA LYS A 181 31.41 17.94 5.63
C LYS A 181 30.93 19.30 5.14
N LEU A 182 29.78 19.80 5.64
CA LEU A 182 29.23 21.09 5.25
C LEU A 182 29.88 22.28 6.03
N LYS A 183 30.63 22.00 7.09
CA LYS A 183 31.38 23.01 7.87
C LYS A 183 32.81 23.28 7.35
N LYS A 184 33.27 22.50 6.36
CA LYS A 184 34.55 22.68 5.66
C LYS A 184 34.35 23.33 4.31
#